data_c81e9d9d829df0a0b5eca6f23a27dca3
#
_entry.id   c81e9d9d829df0a0b5eca6f23a27dca3
#
_cell.length_a   1.000
_cell.length_b   1.000
_cell.length_c   1.000
_cell.angle_alpha   90.00
_cell.angle_beta   90.00
_cell.angle_gamma   90.00
#
_symmetry.space_group_name_H-M   'P 1'
#
loop_
_entity.id
_entity.type
_entity.pdbx_description
1 polymer ?
#
loop_
_entity_poly.entity_id
_entity_poly.type
_entity_poly.pdbx_seq_one_letter_code
_entity_poly.pdbx_strand_id
1 'polypeptide(L)'
;HERLVGSEMCIRDRQGGFGTTLTWKGWSLNTQFSWMADRWLYNNDRYMEESNGQFSMYNQSKRLLYDRWKKPGDITDIPRHGVYAQHDTRFLEDASFLRLKNLMLSYTLPQNWLKKTKFISSARLYGQAQNLLTFTKFTGLDPETNSNMYQAAYPMSRQFSFGLDITF
;
A
#
# COMPACT_ATOMS: atom_id res chain seq x y z
N HIS A 1 19.69 20.23 15.66
CA HIS A 1 19.12 20.43 14.32
C HIS A 1 17.61 20.49 14.45
N GLU A 2 17.07 21.68 14.58
CA GLU A 2 15.66 21.92 14.35
C GLU A 2 15.40 21.79 12.84
N ARG A 3 15.21 20.56 12.38
CA ARG A 3 14.68 20.34 11.03
C ARG A 3 13.21 20.67 11.05
N LEU A 4 12.85 21.72 10.38
CA LEU A 4 11.47 22.08 10.10
C LEU A 4 10.74 20.87 9.51
N VAL A 5 9.60 20.50 10.07
CA VAL A 5 8.73 19.40 9.62
C VAL A 5 8.50 19.43 8.10
N GLY A 6 8.57 20.59 7.46
CA GLY A 6 8.42 20.75 6.01
C GLY A 6 9.59 20.25 5.15
N SER A 7 10.81 20.09 5.69
CA SER A 7 11.97 19.70 4.89
C SER A 7 12.10 18.18 4.71
N GLU A 8 11.52 17.38 5.60
CA GLU A 8 11.57 15.91 5.52
C GLU A 8 10.37 15.33 4.76
N MET A 9 9.28 16.08 4.61
CA MET A 9 8.07 15.61 3.92
C MET A 9 8.21 15.45 2.40
N CYS A 10 9.34 15.86 1.81
CA CYS A 10 9.54 15.84 0.35
C CYS A 10 10.57 14.82 -0.12
N ILE A 11 11.18 14.05 0.76
CA ILE A 11 12.29 13.16 0.40
C ILE A 11 11.73 11.80 -0.04
N ARG A 12 11.60 11.63 -1.34
CA ARG A 12 11.46 10.33 -2.00
C ARG A 12 12.83 9.87 -2.45
N ASP A 13 13.65 9.38 -1.52
CA ASP A 13 15.05 9.18 -1.86
C ASP A 13 15.31 7.96 -2.72
N ARG A 14 14.49 6.92 -2.61
CA ARG A 14 14.71 5.67 -3.35
C ARG A 14 13.42 5.01 -3.76
N GLN A 15 13.24 4.86 -5.05
CA GLN A 15 12.11 4.12 -5.61
C GLN A 15 12.54 3.27 -6.79
N GLY A 16 11.83 2.20 -7.03
CA GLY A 16 12.10 1.34 -8.17
C GLY A 16 11.07 0.27 -8.36
N GLY A 17 11.27 -0.52 -9.40
CA GLY A 17 10.47 -1.70 -9.68
C GLY A 17 11.34 -2.81 -10.20
N PHE A 18 10.93 -4.03 -9.96
CA PHE A 18 11.53 -5.23 -10.53
C PHE A 18 10.44 -6.24 -10.85
N GLY A 19 10.73 -7.12 -11.79
CA GLY A 19 9.82 -8.16 -12.17
C GLY A 19 10.54 -9.35 -12.73
N THR A 20 9.84 -10.48 -12.79
CA THR A 20 10.36 -11.70 -13.41
C THR A 20 9.27 -12.42 -14.16
N THR A 21 9.69 -13.13 -15.19
CA THR A 21 8.84 -14.04 -15.95
C THR A 21 9.48 -15.41 -15.94
N LEU A 22 8.77 -16.40 -15.40
CA LEU A 22 9.19 -17.79 -15.34
C LEU A 22 8.31 -18.59 -16.28
N THR A 23 8.93 -19.37 -17.18
CA THR A 23 8.21 -20.22 -18.12
C THR A 23 8.62 -21.67 -17.94
N TRP A 24 7.64 -22.58 -17.86
CA TRP A 24 7.88 -24.00 -17.71
C TRP A 24 6.73 -24.84 -18.28
N LYS A 25 7.03 -25.67 -19.26
CA LYS A 25 6.08 -26.63 -19.87
C LYS A 25 4.70 -26.05 -20.20
N GLY A 26 4.66 -24.86 -20.81
CA GLY A 26 3.41 -24.17 -21.17
C GLY A 26 2.85 -23.24 -20.08
N TRP A 27 3.33 -23.33 -18.85
CA TRP A 27 3.05 -22.37 -17.80
C TRP A 27 3.93 -21.14 -17.93
N SER A 28 3.37 -19.97 -17.69
CA SER A 28 4.11 -18.72 -17.58
C SER A 28 3.59 -17.94 -16.38
N LEU A 29 4.50 -17.61 -15.47
CA LEU A 29 4.27 -16.77 -14.31
C LEU A 29 4.99 -15.46 -14.52
N ASN A 30 4.26 -14.36 -14.54
CA ASN A 30 4.80 -13.00 -14.57
C ASN A 30 4.50 -12.29 -13.26
N THR A 31 5.52 -11.71 -12.66
CA THR A 31 5.39 -10.91 -11.43
C THR A 31 6.03 -9.56 -11.60
N GLN A 32 5.40 -8.52 -11.07
CA GLN A 32 5.92 -7.17 -11.05
C GLN A 32 5.77 -6.58 -9.66
N PHE A 33 6.87 -6.07 -9.12
CA PHE A 33 6.94 -5.40 -7.84
C PHE A 33 7.29 -3.93 -8.03
N SER A 34 6.73 -3.09 -7.19
CA SER A 34 7.18 -1.72 -6.97
C SER A 34 7.59 -1.55 -5.52
N TRP A 35 8.59 -0.73 -5.28
CA TRP A 35 9.05 -0.44 -3.93
C TRP A 35 9.42 1.04 -3.80
N MET A 36 9.31 1.53 -2.60
CA MET A 36 9.76 2.84 -2.20
C MET A 36 10.38 2.74 -0.80
N ALA A 37 11.55 3.30 -0.62
CA ALA A 37 12.28 3.32 0.64
C ALA A 37 12.56 4.76 1.07
N ASP A 38 12.77 4.94 2.37
CA ASP A 38 13.08 6.23 2.99
C ASP A 38 12.00 7.30 2.73
N ARG A 39 10.73 6.86 2.67
CA ARG A 39 9.59 7.74 2.47
C ARG A 39 8.92 8.06 3.78
N TRP A 40 8.77 9.34 4.07
CA TRP A 40 8.05 9.82 5.22
C TRP A 40 6.77 10.55 4.78
N LEU A 41 5.64 10.20 5.40
CA LEU A 41 4.35 10.83 5.16
C LEU A 41 3.78 11.37 6.47
N TYR A 42 3.22 12.56 6.39
CA TYR A 42 2.42 13.09 7.47
C TYR A 42 1.02 12.47 7.44
N ASN A 43 0.67 11.70 8.47
CA ASN A 43 -0.62 11.04 8.59
C ASN A 43 -1.66 12.00 9.19
N ASN A 44 -2.35 12.74 8.32
CA ASN A 44 -3.34 13.71 8.75
C ASN A 44 -4.62 13.06 9.29
N ASP A 45 -4.97 11.86 8.85
CA ASP A 45 -6.13 11.13 9.39
C ASP A 45 -5.87 10.78 10.85
N ARG A 46 -4.69 10.29 11.17
CA ARG A 46 -4.27 10.03 12.56
C ARG A 46 -4.23 11.32 13.39
N TYR A 47 -3.79 12.44 12.82
CA TYR A 47 -3.83 13.74 13.48
C TYR A 47 -5.26 14.14 13.86
N MET A 48 -6.23 13.97 12.96
CA MET A 48 -7.64 14.26 13.24
C MET A 48 -8.24 13.31 14.28
N GLU A 49 -7.95 12.02 14.18
CA GLU A 49 -8.45 11.00 15.10
C GLU A 49 -7.81 11.06 16.49
N GLU A 50 -6.55 11.51 16.59
CA GLU A 50 -5.80 11.65 17.85
C GLU A 50 -5.70 13.12 18.30
N SER A 51 -6.59 13.99 17.83
CA SER A 51 -6.62 15.44 18.13
C SER A 51 -6.88 15.79 19.60
N ASN A 52 -7.21 14.80 20.42
CA ASN A 52 -7.49 14.93 21.84
C ASN A 52 -8.68 15.88 22.18
N GLY A 53 -9.67 15.89 21.29
CA GLY A 53 -10.93 16.63 21.44
C GLY A 53 -11.04 17.89 20.57
N GLN A 54 -10.01 18.27 19.83
CA GLN A 54 -10.07 19.41 18.89
C GLN A 54 -11.10 19.17 17.77
N PHE A 55 -11.16 17.95 17.26
CA PHE A 55 -12.09 17.52 16.23
C PHE A 55 -13.11 16.50 16.77
N SER A 56 -13.80 16.88 17.85
CA SER A 56 -14.73 15.99 18.56
C SER A 56 -15.94 15.54 17.71
N MET A 57 -16.17 16.18 16.57
CA MET A 57 -17.23 15.80 15.62
C MET A 57 -16.90 14.54 14.83
N TYR A 58 -15.63 14.13 14.78
CA TYR A 58 -15.19 12.90 14.11
C TYR A 58 -14.98 11.77 15.14
N ASN A 59 -15.04 10.54 14.65
CA ASN A 59 -14.67 9.38 15.45
C ASN A 59 -13.23 9.51 15.90
N GLN A 60 -12.99 9.26 17.17
CA GLN A 60 -11.67 9.37 17.78
C GLN A 60 -11.02 8.00 17.90
N SER A 61 -9.69 7.96 17.87
CA SER A 61 -8.90 6.74 18.06
C SER A 61 -9.11 6.16 19.47
N LYS A 62 -9.20 4.82 19.56
CA LYS A 62 -9.24 4.09 20.85
C LYS A 62 -8.01 4.35 21.72
N ARG A 63 -6.86 4.70 21.11
CA ARG A 63 -5.64 5.07 21.83
C ARG A 63 -5.86 6.22 22.79
N LEU A 64 -6.74 7.17 22.49
CA LEU A 64 -7.10 8.26 23.38
C LEU A 64 -7.76 7.80 24.67
N LEU A 65 -8.35 6.63 24.72
CA LEU A 65 -8.96 6.06 25.93
C LEU A 65 -7.92 5.33 26.79
N TYR A 66 -7.04 4.56 26.16
CA TYR A 66 -6.16 3.64 26.87
C TYR A 66 -4.77 4.21 27.10
N ASP A 67 -4.19 4.87 26.10
CA ASP A 67 -2.79 5.28 26.05
C ASP A 67 -2.58 6.76 26.44
N ARG A 68 -3.64 7.50 26.79
CA ARG A 68 -3.53 8.89 27.21
C ARG A 68 -2.78 9.01 28.53
N TRP A 69 -1.93 10.02 28.62
CA TRP A 69 -1.27 10.41 29.87
C TRP A 69 -2.31 10.75 30.95
N LYS A 70 -2.21 10.13 32.14
CA LYS A 70 -3.15 10.28 33.26
C LYS A 70 -2.45 10.78 34.53
N LYS A 71 -1.21 10.35 34.79
CA LYS A 71 -0.46 10.64 36.01
C LYS A 71 1.05 10.73 35.75
N PRO A 72 1.81 11.43 36.60
CA PRO A 72 3.26 11.42 36.55
C PRO A 72 3.82 10.00 36.59
N GLY A 73 4.77 9.72 35.67
CA GLY A 73 5.35 8.40 35.44
C GLY A 73 4.76 7.61 34.27
N ASP A 74 3.63 8.05 33.70
CA ASP A 74 3.11 7.43 32.47
C ASP A 74 4.01 7.78 31.29
N ILE A 75 4.40 6.76 30.52
CA ILE A 75 5.19 6.91 29.30
C ILE A 75 4.25 6.74 28.10
N THR A 76 3.91 7.85 27.44
CA THR A 76 2.98 7.86 26.31
C THR A 76 3.24 9.07 25.43
N ASP A 77 2.93 8.91 24.13
CA ASP A 77 2.98 9.98 23.13
C ASP A 77 1.69 10.83 23.09
N ILE A 78 0.65 10.44 23.84
CA ILE A 78 -0.64 11.14 23.87
C ILE A 78 -0.74 12.02 25.14
N PRO A 79 -0.87 13.33 25.00
CA PRO A 79 -0.95 14.23 26.14
C PRO A 79 -2.24 14.03 26.95
N ARG A 80 -2.31 14.69 28.12
CA ARG A 80 -3.51 14.69 28.96
C ARG A 80 -4.71 15.29 28.21
N HIS A 81 -5.91 14.92 28.64
CA HIS A 81 -7.16 15.48 28.10
C HIS A 81 -7.17 17.01 28.13
N GLY A 82 -7.65 17.64 27.06
CA GLY A 82 -7.73 19.09 26.92
C GLY A 82 -6.45 19.76 26.40
N VAL A 83 -5.37 19.01 26.21
CA VAL A 83 -4.19 19.48 25.47
C VAL A 83 -4.34 18.99 24.03
N TYR A 84 -4.70 19.91 23.15
CA TYR A 84 -4.94 19.58 21.74
C TYR A 84 -3.64 19.19 21.02
N ALA A 85 -3.78 18.24 20.10
CA ALA A 85 -2.68 17.87 19.22
C ALA A 85 -2.31 19.05 18.32
N GLN A 86 -1.02 19.22 18.09
CA GLN A 86 -0.48 20.15 17.10
C GLN A 86 0.12 19.37 15.92
N HIS A 87 0.41 20.07 14.83
CA HIS A 87 1.15 19.48 13.71
C HIS A 87 2.61 19.27 14.14
N ASP A 88 2.91 18.08 14.65
CA ASP A 88 4.23 17.68 15.11
C ASP A 88 4.72 16.40 14.42
N THR A 89 5.94 16.01 14.71
CA THR A 89 6.59 14.82 14.13
C THR A 89 5.97 13.51 14.60
N ARG A 90 5.11 13.49 15.60
CA ARG A 90 4.39 12.31 16.08
C ARG A 90 3.52 11.67 14.98
N PHE A 91 3.04 12.50 14.05
CA PHE A 91 2.20 12.07 12.94
C PHE A 91 3.00 11.82 11.65
N LEU A 92 4.32 11.98 11.69
CA LEU A 92 5.20 11.65 10.59
C LEU A 92 5.57 10.17 10.67
N GLU A 93 5.16 9.39 9.69
CA GLU A 93 5.31 7.94 9.68
C GLU A 93 6.17 7.46 8.50
N ASP A 94 6.90 6.37 8.72
CA ASP A 94 7.61 5.67 7.65
C ASP A 94 6.60 5.00 6.72
N ALA A 95 6.46 5.55 5.53
CA ALA A 95 5.58 5.07 4.47
C ALA A 95 6.35 4.29 3.38
N SER A 96 7.52 3.77 3.72
CA SER A 96 8.24 2.84 2.85
C SER A 96 7.41 1.60 2.59
N PHE A 97 7.43 1.08 1.38
CA PHE A 97 6.63 -0.08 1.01
C PHE A 97 7.26 -0.94 -0.07
N LEU A 98 6.83 -2.19 -0.10
CA LEU A 98 7.01 -3.14 -1.20
C LEU A 98 5.62 -3.64 -1.62
N ARG A 99 5.26 -3.48 -2.89
CA ARG A 99 3.96 -3.88 -3.42
C ARG A 99 4.10 -4.83 -4.59
N LEU A 100 3.34 -5.94 -4.55
CA LEU A 100 3.13 -6.80 -5.70
C LEU A 100 2.05 -6.16 -6.57
N LYS A 101 2.51 -5.42 -7.60
CA LYS A 101 1.64 -4.66 -8.52
C LYS A 101 0.87 -5.57 -9.45
N ASN A 102 1.54 -6.58 -9.99
CA ASN A 102 0.95 -7.49 -10.95
C ASN A 102 1.45 -8.91 -10.73
N LEU A 103 0.54 -9.84 -10.72
CA LEU A 103 0.79 -11.28 -10.71
C LEU A 103 -0.08 -11.89 -11.81
N MET A 104 0.54 -12.45 -12.84
CA MET A 104 -0.17 -13.11 -13.94
C MET A 104 0.33 -14.54 -14.08
N LEU A 105 -0.58 -15.48 -13.99
CA LEU A 105 -0.34 -16.90 -14.28
C LEU A 105 -1.08 -17.26 -15.56
N SER A 106 -0.38 -17.82 -16.54
CA SER A 106 -1.00 -18.26 -17.76
C SER A 106 -0.53 -19.67 -18.15
N TYR A 107 -1.39 -20.36 -18.83
CA TYR A 107 -1.13 -21.69 -19.37
C TYR A 107 -1.47 -21.74 -20.86
N THR A 108 -0.48 -22.06 -21.68
CA THR A 108 -0.64 -22.27 -23.12
C THR A 108 -0.89 -23.74 -23.36
N LEU A 109 -2.01 -24.06 -24.00
CA LEU A 109 -2.38 -25.44 -24.30
C LEU A 109 -1.39 -26.05 -25.32
N PRO A 110 -0.96 -27.30 -25.10
CA PRO A 110 -0.06 -27.98 -26.03
C PRO A 110 -0.75 -28.22 -27.38
N GLN A 111 -0.01 -28.03 -28.45
CA GLN A 111 -0.54 -28.16 -29.82
C GLN A 111 -1.15 -29.53 -30.12
N ASN A 112 -0.71 -30.59 -29.43
CA ASN A 112 -1.26 -31.93 -29.64
C ASN A 112 -2.76 -32.04 -29.31
N TRP A 113 -3.25 -31.17 -28.38
CA TRP A 113 -4.67 -31.08 -28.05
C TRP A 113 -5.43 -30.27 -29.08
N LEU A 114 -4.80 -29.24 -29.65
CA LEU A 114 -5.40 -28.33 -30.62
C LEU A 114 -5.46 -28.93 -32.04
N LYS A 115 -4.57 -29.85 -32.40
CA LYS A 115 -4.59 -30.53 -33.71
C LYS A 115 -5.89 -31.26 -34.01
N LYS A 116 -6.67 -31.62 -32.98
CA LYS A 116 -8.00 -32.20 -33.16
C LYS A 116 -9.05 -31.19 -33.63
N THR A 117 -8.86 -29.94 -33.32
CA THR A 117 -9.70 -28.82 -33.72
C THR A 117 -9.01 -28.12 -34.90
N LYS A 118 -9.41 -28.39 -36.13
CA LYS A 118 -8.76 -27.91 -37.37
C LYS A 118 -8.71 -26.37 -37.52
N PHE A 119 -9.34 -25.63 -36.62
CA PHE A 119 -9.52 -24.17 -36.72
C PHE A 119 -8.76 -23.36 -35.65
N ILE A 120 -8.19 -23.97 -34.60
CA ILE A 120 -7.53 -23.28 -33.52
C ILE A 120 -6.02 -23.52 -33.60
N SER A 121 -5.26 -22.44 -33.83
CA SER A 121 -3.80 -22.48 -33.91
C SER A 121 -3.15 -22.42 -32.53
N SER A 122 -3.70 -21.65 -31.62
CA SER A 122 -3.23 -21.59 -30.22
C SER A 122 -4.36 -21.21 -29.27
N ALA A 123 -4.26 -21.69 -28.03
CA ALA A 123 -5.16 -21.29 -26.96
C ALA A 123 -4.37 -21.09 -25.65
N ARG A 124 -4.61 -19.98 -24.97
CA ARG A 124 -3.96 -19.62 -23.71
C ARG A 124 -5.00 -19.17 -22.69
N LEU A 125 -5.00 -19.81 -21.54
CA LEU A 125 -5.75 -19.38 -20.35
C LEU A 125 -4.85 -18.49 -19.49
N TYR A 126 -5.40 -17.44 -18.92
CA TYR A 126 -4.65 -16.65 -17.96
C TYR A 126 -5.52 -16.13 -16.81
N GLY A 127 -4.89 -16.00 -15.65
CA GLY A 127 -5.42 -15.30 -14.50
C GLY A 127 -4.46 -14.22 -14.07
N GLN A 128 -4.95 -13.04 -13.77
CA GLN A 128 -4.17 -11.89 -13.37
C GLN A 128 -4.72 -11.31 -12.09
N ALA A 129 -3.84 -10.95 -11.17
CA ALA A 129 -4.17 -10.21 -9.96
C ALA A 129 -3.35 -8.91 -9.89
N GLN A 130 -4.00 -7.80 -9.59
CA GLN A 130 -3.34 -6.51 -9.43
C GLN A 130 -3.44 -6.02 -7.99
N ASN A 131 -2.39 -5.34 -7.52
CA ASN A 131 -2.28 -4.77 -6.16
C ASN A 131 -2.57 -5.81 -5.06
N LEU A 132 -2.08 -7.05 -5.25
CA LEU A 132 -2.46 -8.18 -4.42
C LEU A 132 -1.94 -8.06 -2.99
N LEU A 133 -0.68 -7.67 -2.82
CA LEU A 133 -0.01 -7.56 -1.52
C LEU A 133 0.76 -6.25 -1.41
N THR A 134 0.68 -5.62 -0.25
CA THR A 134 1.49 -4.46 0.11
C THR A 134 2.09 -4.69 1.49
N PHE A 135 3.42 -4.58 1.57
CA PHE A 135 4.18 -4.68 2.80
C PHE A 135 4.64 -3.27 3.18
N THR A 136 4.19 -2.77 4.32
CA THR A 136 4.52 -1.43 4.82
C THR A 136 4.38 -1.37 6.33
N LYS A 137 5.02 -0.38 6.97
CA LYS A 137 4.83 -0.03 8.38
C LYS A 137 3.85 1.13 8.56
N PHE A 138 3.44 1.77 7.47
CA PHE A 138 2.51 2.89 7.49
C PHE A 138 1.15 2.47 8.05
N THR A 139 0.59 3.26 8.96
CA THR A 139 -0.68 2.94 9.64
C THR A 139 -1.91 3.41 8.86
N GLY A 140 -1.74 4.28 7.85
CA GLY A 140 -2.82 4.67 6.93
C GLY A 140 -3.19 3.55 5.94
N LEU A 141 -4.24 3.78 5.16
CA LEU A 141 -4.81 2.77 4.25
C LEU A 141 -3.89 2.45 3.07
N ASP A 142 -3.17 3.44 2.53
CA ASP A 142 -2.27 3.23 1.39
C ASP A 142 -1.03 4.13 1.49
N PRO A 143 0.19 3.56 1.51
CA PRO A 143 1.42 4.33 1.55
C PRO A 143 1.77 4.98 0.19
N GLU A 144 1.16 4.50 -0.91
CA GLU A 144 1.41 4.99 -2.27
C GLU A 144 0.47 6.14 -2.61
N THR A 145 0.77 7.32 -2.10
CA THR A 145 0.06 8.56 -2.43
C THR A 145 0.99 9.54 -3.15
N ASN A 146 0.43 10.39 -3.99
CA ASN A 146 1.18 11.46 -4.68
C ASN A 146 1.36 12.72 -3.83
N SER A 147 0.79 12.75 -2.63
CA SER A 147 0.90 13.84 -1.68
C SER A 147 1.94 13.55 -0.60
N ASN A 148 2.52 14.60 -0.05
CA ASN A 148 3.37 14.51 1.14
C ASN A 148 2.56 14.41 2.45
N MET A 149 1.27 14.69 2.36
CA MET A 149 0.31 14.54 3.44
C MET A 149 -0.69 13.46 3.05
N TYR A 150 -0.84 12.46 3.90
CA TYR A 150 -1.87 11.44 3.77
C TYR A 150 -3.18 11.98 4.34
N GLN A 151 -4.21 12.06 3.53
CA GLN A 151 -5.54 12.49 3.93
C GLN A 151 -6.60 11.72 3.16
N ALA A 152 -7.39 10.93 3.87
CA ALA A 152 -8.59 10.24 3.38
C ALA A 152 -8.45 9.62 1.98
N ALA A 153 -7.24 9.14 1.64
CA ALA A 153 -6.98 8.55 0.34
C ALA A 153 -7.66 7.19 0.25
N TYR A 154 -8.42 6.99 -0.82
CA TYR A 154 -9.01 5.69 -1.08
C TYR A 154 -7.90 4.69 -1.44
N PRO A 155 -7.83 3.52 -0.78
CA PRO A 155 -6.77 2.55 -1.05
C PRO A 155 -6.91 1.97 -2.45
N MET A 156 -5.78 1.62 -3.06
CA MET A 156 -5.79 0.92 -4.34
C MET A 156 -6.53 -0.39 -4.24
N SER A 157 -7.52 -0.59 -5.13
CA SER A 157 -8.33 -1.81 -5.17
C SER A 157 -7.50 -3.01 -5.63
N ARG A 158 -7.76 -4.17 -5.03
CA ARG A 158 -7.30 -5.46 -5.54
C ARG A 158 -8.21 -5.84 -6.70
N GLN A 159 -7.60 -6.18 -7.84
CA GLN A 159 -8.34 -6.56 -9.04
C GLN A 159 -7.94 -7.97 -9.46
N PHE A 160 -8.93 -8.76 -9.85
CA PHE A 160 -8.73 -10.11 -10.39
C PHE A 160 -9.36 -10.17 -11.77
N SER A 161 -8.62 -10.65 -12.73
CA SER A 161 -9.05 -10.81 -14.11
C SER A 161 -8.73 -12.22 -14.60
N PHE A 162 -9.64 -12.82 -15.32
CA PHE A 162 -9.44 -14.11 -15.97
C PHE A 162 -9.78 -13.97 -17.45
N GLY A 163 -9.01 -14.60 -18.29
CA GLY A 163 -9.22 -14.51 -19.72
C GLY A 163 -8.74 -15.76 -20.47
N LEU A 164 -9.20 -15.82 -21.70
CA LEU A 164 -8.87 -16.86 -22.67
C LEU A 164 -8.51 -16.17 -23.99
N ASP A 165 -7.29 -16.42 -24.45
CA ASP A 165 -6.82 -15.97 -25.77
C ASP A 165 -6.90 -17.17 -26.72
N ILE A 166 -7.60 -17.02 -27.85
CA ILE A 166 -7.69 -18.04 -28.90
C ILE A 166 -7.24 -17.42 -30.22
N THR A 167 -6.31 -18.10 -30.88
CA THR A 167 -5.86 -17.74 -32.23
C THR A 167 -6.34 -18.83 -33.21
N PHE A 168 -6.98 -18.42 -34.29
CA PHE A 168 -7.51 -19.26 -35.34
C PHE A 168 -6.52 -19.41 -36.49
#